data_8445b397457063269249e5ce123fe598
#
_entry.id   8445b397457063269249e5ce123fe598
#
_cell.length_a   1.000
_cell.length_b   1.000
_cell.length_c   1.000
_cell.angle_alpha   90.00
_cell.angle_beta   90.00
_cell.angle_gamma   90.00
#
_symmetry.space_group_name_H-M   'P 1'
#
loop_
_entity.id
_entity.type
_entity.pdbx_description
1 polymer ?
#
loop_
_entity_poly.entity_id
_entity_poly.type
_entity_poly.pdbx_seq_one_letter_code
_entity_poly.pdbx_strand_id
1 'polypeptide(L)'
;VSVLTSRFVTPDPSNGYEPIRRYGNLRTGTGEPLNERMSLFEEIAYNVFERVYQDDEVAPPDDIIHVSCSGYLSPSPVQSYLSRRGWLAVGVTHSYHMGCYGAFPAIRTALGLIGSSHVSLPKRKRRVDLVHTEFLSLHFDLLGDEPDNFVTSTLFADGFIKYAAYPETEFGKTGQNGLRILALDERILPDSLPEMTLRPGPLQFDMSLSKRVPFMIRDSITDFVSAICEQAGLDFEREKGAMVFAIHPGGPAILNQIRAKLGIEESQVELSRKVLHEHGNMASATAPHIWQLVLQSPDIPVGAKVLSMAFGPGLTVIGALFEKV
;
A
#
# COMPACT_ATOMS: atom_id res chain seq x y z
N VAL A 1 -0.71 16.97 -13.60
CA VAL A 1 -0.01 15.71 -13.30
C VAL A 1 0.50 15.80 -11.88
N SER A 2 0.43 14.72 -11.15
CA SER A 2 0.91 14.62 -9.77
C SER A 2 2.03 13.58 -9.68
N VAL A 3 2.99 13.82 -8.80
CA VAL A 3 4.19 13.00 -8.64
C VAL A 3 4.27 12.51 -7.21
N LEU A 4 4.57 11.21 -7.02
CA LEU A 4 4.90 10.61 -5.74
C LEU A 4 6.40 10.77 -5.50
N THR A 5 6.78 11.13 -4.29
CA THR A 5 8.19 11.38 -3.97
C THR A 5 8.87 10.19 -3.31
N SER A 6 10.21 10.22 -3.38
CA SER A 6 11.10 9.21 -2.83
C SER A 6 11.42 9.36 -1.34
N ARG A 7 10.82 10.31 -0.61
CA ARG A 7 11.09 10.43 0.82
C ARG A 7 10.26 9.42 1.61
N PHE A 8 10.57 8.16 1.37
CA PHE A 8 10.00 7.06 2.10
C PHE A 8 10.69 6.92 3.44
N VAL A 9 9.90 6.74 4.50
CA VAL A 9 10.39 6.35 5.82
C VAL A 9 9.90 4.93 6.07
N THR A 10 10.83 4.02 6.20
CA THR A 10 10.55 2.59 6.43
C THR A 10 11.07 2.15 7.79
N PRO A 11 10.56 1.05 8.35
CA PRO A 11 11.14 0.46 9.55
C PRO A 11 12.61 0.09 9.31
N ASP A 12 13.45 0.42 10.27
CA ASP A 12 14.80 -0.12 10.35
C ASP A 12 14.76 -1.39 11.21
N PRO A 13 14.98 -2.58 10.64
CA PRO A 13 14.95 -3.83 11.38
C PRO A 13 15.98 -3.88 12.53
N SER A 14 17.04 -3.08 12.44
CA SER A 14 18.10 -3.03 13.46
C SER A 14 17.67 -2.30 14.73
N ASN A 15 16.63 -1.48 14.68
CA ASN A 15 16.16 -0.66 15.82
C ASN A 15 15.12 -1.36 16.71
N GLY A 16 15.09 -2.71 16.74
CA GLY A 16 14.35 -3.46 17.73
C GLY A 16 12.86 -3.12 17.77
N TYR A 17 12.15 -3.41 16.69
CA TYR A 17 10.69 -3.37 16.69
C TYR A 17 10.18 -4.45 17.65
N GLU A 18 9.68 -4.05 18.83
CA GLU A 18 9.22 -4.95 19.90
C GLU A 18 7.70 -5.22 20.00
N PRO A 19 6.87 -5.19 18.96
CA PRO A 19 5.47 -5.56 19.13
C PRO A 19 5.29 -7.06 19.39
N ILE A 20 6.11 -7.89 18.78
CA ILE A 20 5.95 -9.36 18.81
C ILE A 20 6.17 -9.95 20.20
N ARG A 21 6.98 -9.35 21.07
CA ARG A 21 7.23 -9.87 22.43
C ARG A 21 6.06 -9.71 23.38
N ARG A 22 5.20 -8.70 23.23
CA ARG A 22 4.00 -8.52 24.05
C ARG A 22 2.86 -9.47 23.68
N TYR A 23 2.81 -9.97 22.45
CA TYR A 23 1.82 -10.95 21.98
C TYR A 23 2.14 -12.38 22.41
N GLY A 24 3.27 -12.61 23.02
CA GLY A 24 3.77 -13.92 23.43
C GLY A 24 3.05 -14.61 24.58
N ASN A 25 1.88 -14.17 25.00
CA ASN A 25 0.99 -14.98 25.84
C ASN A 25 0.19 -16.02 25.02
N LEU A 26 0.86 -16.61 24.07
CA LEU A 26 0.51 -17.84 23.36
C LEU A 26 0.24 -19.05 24.28
N ARG A 27 0.50 -18.89 25.60
CA ARG A 27 0.36 -19.96 26.60
C ARG A 27 -1.06 -20.17 27.11
N THR A 28 -1.97 -19.24 26.92
CA THR A 28 -3.31 -19.33 27.54
C THR A 28 -4.41 -19.81 26.60
N GLY A 29 -4.16 -19.98 25.30
CA GLY A 29 -5.15 -20.49 24.33
C GLY A 29 -6.37 -19.59 24.10
N THR A 30 -6.43 -18.43 24.76
CA THR A 30 -7.46 -17.42 24.57
C THR A 30 -6.80 -16.17 24.00
N GLY A 31 -7.00 -15.91 22.69
CA GLY A 31 -6.53 -14.67 22.08
C GLY A 31 -7.15 -13.44 22.75
N GLU A 32 -6.42 -12.34 22.80
CA GLU A 32 -6.99 -11.07 23.27
C GLU A 32 -8.14 -10.64 22.33
N PRO A 33 -9.24 -10.10 22.89
CA PRO A 33 -10.35 -9.64 22.10
C PRO A 33 -9.95 -8.47 21.19
N LEU A 34 -10.73 -8.24 20.13
CA LEU A 34 -10.41 -7.27 19.07
C LEU A 34 -10.18 -5.85 19.64
N ASN A 35 -10.94 -5.43 20.66
CA ASN A 35 -10.78 -4.11 21.27
C ASN A 35 -9.39 -3.90 21.91
N GLU A 36 -8.83 -4.93 22.55
CA GLU A 36 -7.47 -4.86 23.12
C GLU A 36 -6.41 -4.78 22.01
N ARG A 37 -6.61 -5.54 20.94
CA ARG A 37 -5.74 -5.47 19.75
C ARG A 37 -5.79 -4.10 19.08
N MET A 38 -6.97 -3.45 19.07
CA MET A 38 -7.12 -2.09 18.54
C MET A 38 -6.47 -1.03 19.44
N SER A 39 -6.49 -1.21 20.76
CA SER A 39 -5.76 -0.33 21.69
C SER A 39 -4.25 -0.37 21.42
N LEU A 40 -3.74 -1.56 21.14
CA LEU A 40 -2.33 -1.72 20.79
C LEU A 40 -2.02 -1.19 19.38
N PHE A 41 -2.93 -1.37 18.42
CA PHE A 41 -2.81 -0.71 17.12
C PHE A 41 -2.68 0.81 17.27
N GLU A 42 -3.50 1.42 18.14
CA GLU A 42 -3.45 2.87 18.40
C GLU A 42 -2.07 3.30 18.89
N GLU A 43 -1.53 2.60 19.89
CA GLU A 43 -0.20 2.90 20.46
C GLU A 43 0.90 2.80 19.40
N ILE A 44 0.93 1.68 18.66
CA ILE A 44 1.97 1.42 17.66
C ILE A 44 1.86 2.41 16.50
N ALA A 45 0.65 2.62 15.98
CA ALA A 45 0.44 3.54 14.87
C ALA A 45 0.78 4.98 15.26
N TYR A 46 0.44 5.40 16.50
CA TYR A 46 0.86 6.71 17.00
C TYR A 46 2.39 6.86 16.99
N ASN A 47 3.11 5.86 17.48
CA ASN A 47 4.59 5.85 17.47
C ASN A 47 5.17 5.88 16.05
N VAL A 48 4.47 5.26 15.07
CA VAL A 48 4.85 5.39 13.65
C VAL A 48 4.73 6.84 13.19
N PHE A 49 3.63 7.55 13.53
CA PHE A 49 3.49 8.96 13.19
C PHE A 49 4.60 9.82 13.81
N GLU A 50 4.95 9.60 15.09
CA GLU A 50 6.08 10.28 15.70
C GLU A 50 7.39 10.03 14.94
N ARG A 51 7.64 8.78 14.55
CA ARG A 51 8.86 8.39 13.83
C ARG A 51 8.93 8.97 12.42
N VAL A 52 7.86 8.92 11.64
CA VAL A 52 7.86 9.39 10.25
C VAL A 52 7.88 10.92 10.12
N TYR A 53 7.59 11.62 11.22
CA TYR A 53 7.63 13.08 11.32
C TYR A 53 8.57 13.57 12.44
N GLN A 54 9.58 12.77 12.80
CA GLN A 54 10.52 13.10 13.89
C GLN A 54 11.39 14.33 13.61
N ASP A 55 11.56 14.67 12.34
CA ASP A 55 12.32 15.84 11.92
C ASP A 55 11.44 17.09 12.15
N ASP A 56 11.83 17.92 13.14
CA ASP A 56 11.10 19.11 13.54
C ASP A 56 11.11 20.22 12.49
N GLU A 57 12.06 20.19 11.55
CA GLU A 57 12.14 21.16 10.47
C GLU A 57 11.15 20.88 9.33
N VAL A 58 10.52 19.70 9.31
CA VAL A 58 9.54 19.35 8.29
C VAL A 58 8.25 20.13 8.53
N ALA A 59 7.93 21.03 7.61
CA ALA A 59 6.64 21.72 7.62
C ALA A 59 5.47 20.71 7.53
N PRO A 60 4.33 20.99 8.20
CA PRO A 60 3.15 20.13 8.11
C PRO A 60 2.67 20.00 6.65
N PRO A 61 2.15 18.81 6.24
CA PRO A 61 1.48 18.67 4.95
C PRO A 61 0.16 19.45 4.94
N ASP A 62 -0.43 19.60 3.77
CA ASP A 62 -1.78 20.16 3.69
C ASP A 62 -2.85 19.12 4.08
N ASP A 63 -2.60 17.84 3.77
CA ASP A 63 -3.45 16.70 4.16
C ASP A 63 -2.60 15.46 4.46
N ILE A 64 -3.13 14.59 5.32
CA ILE A 64 -2.64 13.23 5.52
C ILE A 64 -3.74 12.24 5.14
N ILE A 65 -3.40 11.31 4.26
CA ILE A 65 -4.23 10.13 3.99
C ILE A 65 -3.63 8.97 4.77
N HIS A 66 -4.35 8.52 5.79
CA HIS A 66 -3.95 7.36 6.59
C HIS A 66 -4.55 6.10 5.99
N VAL A 67 -3.69 5.14 5.66
CA VAL A 67 -4.06 3.87 5.01
C VAL A 67 -3.81 2.72 5.97
N SER A 68 -4.82 1.90 6.21
CA SER A 68 -4.68 0.68 7.01
C SER A 68 -5.80 -0.31 6.71
N CYS A 69 -5.50 -1.59 6.73
CA CYS A 69 -6.50 -2.66 6.80
C CYS A 69 -6.40 -3.49 8.10
N SER A 70 -5.48 -3.14 8.98
CA SER A 70 -5.21 -3.83 10.24
C SER A 70 -5.66 -3.06 11.49
N GLY A 71 -6.18 -1.83 11.33
CA GLY A 71 -6.71 -1.02 12.42
C GLY A 71 -8.00 -0.32 12.08
N TYR A 72 -8.84 -0.10 13.11
CA TYR A 72 -10.08 0.68 13.00
C TYR A 72 -10.39 1.39 14.31
N LEU A 73 -10.15 2.69 14.34
CA LEU A 73 -10.32 3.54 15.52
C LEU A 73 -10.83 4.93 15.16
N SER A 74 -11.66 5.49 16.04
CA SER A 74 -12.10 6.89 15.99
C SER A 74 -12.17 7.45 17.43
N PRO A 75 -11.40 8.51 17.79
CA PRO A 75 -10.42 9.20 16.93
C PRO A 75 -9.29 8.27 16.48
N SER A 76 -8.69 8.58 15.33
CA SER A 76 -7.62 7.77 14.75
C SER A 76 -6.25 8.16 15.33
N PRO A 77 -5.23 7.27 15.23
CA PRO A 77 -3.87 7.60 15.67
C PRO A 77 -3.30 8.86 15.02
N VAL A 78 -3.63 9.12 13.75
CA VAL A 78 -3.20 10.36 13.07
C VAL A 78 -3.83 11.59 13.69
N GLN A 79 -5.12 11.57 14.04
CA GLN A 79 -5.78 12.69 14.71
C GLN A 79 -5.18 12.96 16.09
N SER A 80 -4.90 11.89 16.86
CA SER A 80 -4.21 11.98 18.15
C SER A 80 -2.81 12.60 17.99
N TYR A 81 -2.05 12.17 16.98
CA TYR A 81 -0.74 12.72 16.67
C TYR A 81 -0.82 14.22 16.30
N LEU A 82 -1.70 14.60 15.35
CA LEU A 82 -1.83 15.98 14.90
C LEU A 82 -2.22 16.93 16.04
N SER A 83 -3.14 16.48 16.91
CA SER A 83 -3.55 17.24 18.09
C SER A 83 -2.38 17.54 19.02
N ARG A 84 -1.57 16.53 19.34
CA ARG A 84 -0.41 16.68 20.22
C ARG A 84 0.72 17.49 19.59
N ARG A 85 0.90 17.35 18.28
CA ARG A 85 1.91 18.10 17.50
C ARG A 85 1.52 19.56 17.27
N GLY A 86 0.27 19.94 17.51
CA GLY A 86 -0.25 21.28 17.25
C GLY A 86 -0.50 21.56 15.75
N TRP A 87 -0.60 20.53 14.92
CA TRP A 87 -0.86 20.65 13.48
C TRP A 87 -2.37 20.66 13.18
N LEU A 88 -3.08 21.59 13.78
CA LEU A 88 -4.54 21.63 13.83
C LEU A 88 -5.24 21.97 12.49
N ALA A 89 -4.48 22.44 11.49
CA ALA A 89 -5.01 22.81 10.18
C ALA A 89 -4.75 21.75 9.09
N VAL A 90 -4.16 20.60 9.44
CA VAL A 90 -3.93 19.49 8.51
C VAL A 90 -5.22 18.71 8.30
N GLY A 91 -5.61 18.52 7.03
CA GLY A 91 -6.75 17.67 6.69
C GLY A 91 -6.43 16.19 6.90
N VAL A 92 -7.43 15.41 7.33
CA VAL A 92 -7.27 13.96 7.53
C VAL A 92 -8.29 13.21 6.68
N THR A 93 -7.82 12.22 5.95
CA THR A 93 -8.65 11.23 5.24
C THR A 93 -8.19 9.83 5.62
N HIS A 94 -9.14 8.92 5.82
CA HIS A 94 -8.85 7.51 6.08
C HIS A 94 -9.17 6.67 4.85
N SER A 95 -8.19 5.89 4.37
CA SER A 95 -8.36 4.85 3.37
C SER A 95 -8.25 3.50 4.05
N TYR A 96 -9.30 3.12 4.78
CA TYR A 96 -9.32 1.91 5.61
C TYR A 96 -9.98 0.75 4.89
N HIS A 97 -9.57 -0.47 5.25
CA HIS A 97 -10.18 -1.74 4.82
C HIS A 97 -10.23 -2.00 3.31
N MET A 98 -9.38 -1.31 2.53
CA MET A 98 -9.20 -1.61 1.11
C MET A 98 -8.33 -2.86 0.88
N GLY A 99 -7.71 -3.40 1.94
CA GLY A 99 -6.79 -4.54 1.83
C GLY A 99 -5.48 -4.19 1.12
N CYS A 100 -4.89 -5.18 0.48
CA CYS A 100 -3.56 -5.06 -0.12
C CYS A 100 -3.44 -4.00 -1.23
N TYR A 101 -4.56 -3.56 -1.82
CA TYR A 101 -4.55 -2.53 -2.86
C TYR A 101 -4.75 -1.10 -2.34
N GLY A 102 -4.83 -0.89 -1.03
CA GLY A 102 -5.17 0.39 -0.39
C GLY A 102 -4.32 1.59 -0.78
N ALA A 103 -3.09 1.36 -1.27
CA ALA A 103 -2.23 2.43 -1.77
C ALA A 103 -2.81 3.18 -2.98
N PHE A 104 -3.50 2.48 -3.87
CA PHE A 104 -4.02 3.08 -5.11
C PHE A 104 -5.27 3.95 -4.90
N PRO A 105 -6.29 3.53 -4.14
CA PRO A 105 -7.38 4.44 -3.74
C PRO A 105 -6.87 5.66 -2.97
N ALA A 106 -5.83 5.50 -2.14
CA ALA A 106 -5.20 6.62 -1.45
C ALA A 106 -4.55 7.61 -2.43
N ILE A 107 -3.82 7.10 -3.45
CA ILE A 107 -3.28 7.93 -4.54
C ILE A 107 -4.41 8.64 -5.30
N ARG A 108 -5.48 7.93 -5.66
CA ARG A 108 -6.64 8.53 -6.35
C ARG A 108 -7.25 9.67 -5.54
N THR A 109 -7.36 9.48 -4.21
CA THR A 109 -7.83 10.53 -3.30
C THR A 109 -6.87 11.72 -3.27
N ALA A 110 -5.56 11.48 -3.17
CA ALA A 110 -4.55 12.53 -3.21
C ALA A 110 -4.60 13.33 -4.52
N LEU A 111 -4.78 12.65 -5.67
CA LEU A 111 -4.97 13.30 -6.98
C LEU A 111 -6.20 14.22 -6.97
N GLY A 112 -7.32 13.77 -6.39
CA GLY A 112 -8.52 14.57 -6.24
C GLY A 112 -8.30 15.82 -5.38
N LEU A 113 -7.62 15.69 -4.24
CA LEU A 113 -7.30 16.81 -3.33
C LEU A 113 -6.40 17.85 -3.99
N ILE A 114 -5.38 17.40 -4.75
CA ILE A 114 -4.42 18.27 -5.46
C ILE A 114 -5.06 18.91 -6.68
N GLY A 115 -5.86 18.15 -7.43
CA GLY A 115 -6.47 18.57 -8.69
C GLY A 115 -7.74 19.38 -8.54
N SER A 116 -8.31 19.50 -7.34
CA SER A 116 -9.57 20.21 -7.11
C SER A 116 -9.42 21.71 -7.36
N SER A 117 -9.90 22.17 -8.52
CA SER A 117 -9.93 23.60 -8.91
C SER A 117 -11.32 24.22 -8.79
N HIS A 118 -12.37 23.40 -8.53
CA HIS A 118 -13.77 23.82 -8.57
C HIS A 118 -14.36 24.18 -7.21
N VAL A 119 -13.66 23.84 -6.12
CA VAL A 119 -14.06 24.21 -4.77
C VAL A 119 -13.15 25.32 -4.29
N SER A 120 -13.73 26.39 -3.77
CA SER A 120 -12.99 27.45 -3.06
C SER A 120 -12.43 26.88 -1.76
N LEU A 121 -11.38 26.08 -1.88
CA LEU A 121 -10.59 25.67 -0.73
C LEU A 121 -9.83 26.90 -0.21
N PRO A 122 -9.70 27.07 1.11
CA PRO A 122 -8.99 28.21 1.70
C PRO A 122 -7.54 28.33 1.20
N LYS A 123 -6.96 27.21 0.75
CA LYS A 123 -5.59 27.14 0.25
C LYS A 123 -5.46 26.01 -0.77
N ARG A 124 -4.76 26.27 -1.87
CA ARG A 124 -4.42 25.24 -2.85
C ARG A 124 -3.48 24.20 -2.19
N LYS A 125 -3.83 22.95 -2.29
CA LYS A 125 -3.02 21.85 -1.74
C LYS A 125 -1.72 21.70 -2.52
N ARG A 126 -0.59 21.68 -1.78
CA ARG A 126 0.76 21.59 -2.32
C ARG A 126 1.42 20.26 -2.02
N ARG A 127 1.04 19.65 -0.88
CA ARG A 127 1.56 18.36 -0.43
C ARG A 127 0.50 17.57 0.30
N VAL A 128 0.27 16.34 -0.17
CA VAL A 128 -0.57 15.35 0.50
C VAL A 128 0.32 14.18 0.90
N ASP A 129 0.45 13.93 2.20
CA ASP A 129 1.22 12.80 2.70
C ASP A 129 0.33 11.55 2.78
N LEU A 130 0.85 10.42 2.36
CA LEU A 130 0.20 9.11 2.46
C LEU A 130 1.00 8.28 3.46
N VAL A 131 0.35 7.85 4.53
CA VAL A 131 0.98 7.08 5.61
C VAL A 131 0.26 5.76 5.77
N HIS A 132 0.98 4.67 5.55
CA HIS A 132 0.49 3.31 5.75
C HIS A 132 0.93 2.81 7.12
N THR A 133 0.02 2.18 7.84
CA THR A 133 0.32 1.46 9.08
C THR A 133 -0.39 0.11 9.03
N GLU A 134 0.37 -0.94 8.76
CA GLU A 134 -0.15 -2.29 8.63
C GLU A 134 0.51 -3.19 9.68
N PHE A 135 -0.28 -3.64 10.64
CA PHE A 135 0.15 -4.52 11.72
C PHE A 135 -0.65 -5.82 11.66
N LEU A 136 -0.32 -6.66 10.68
CA LEU A 136 -1.05 -7.90 10.39
C LEU A 136 -0.84 -8.94 11.49
N SER A 137 0.28 -8.85 12.24
CA SER A 137 0.55 -9.68 13.40
C SER A 137 -0.54 -9.55 14.50
N LEU A 138 -1.25 -8.39 14.53
CA LEU A 138 -2.40 -8.20 15.42
C LEU A 138 -3.57 -9.14 15.13
N HIS A 139 -3.62 -9.71 13.93
CA HIS A 139 -4.72 -10.54 13.46
C HIS A 139 -4.33 -12.00 13.23
N PHE A 140 -3.16 -12.42 13.74
CA PHE A 140 -2.80 -13.83 13.70
C PHE A 140 -3.77 -14.66 14.52
N ASP A 141 -4.30 -15.70 13.90
CA ASP A 141 -5.04 -16.76 14.53
C ASP A 141 -4.13 -17.98 14.70
N LEU A 142 -3.58 -18.11 15.90
CA LEU A 142 -2.65 -19.20 16.24
C LEU A 142 -3.35 -20.49 16.65
N LEU A 143 -4.69 -20.46 16.79
CA LEU A 143 -5.50 -21.58 17.18
C LEU A 143 -6.30 -22.19 16.02
N GLY A 144 -6.33 -21.49 14.88
CA GLY A 144 -7.05 -21.92 13.71
C GLY A 144 -6.33 -23.05 12.98
N ASP A 145 -6.99 -24.21 12.87
CA ASP A 145 -6.47 -25.38 12.15
C ASP A 145 -6.73 -25.33 10.63
N GLU A 146 -7.38 -24.27 10.15
CA GLU A 146 -7.73 -24.14 8.74
C GLU A 146 -6.49 -23.85 7.87
N PRO A 147 -6.35 -24.49 6.69
CA PRO A 147 -5.22 -24.26 5.79
C PRO A 147 -5.00 -22.79 5.41
N ASP A 148 -6.08 -22.00 5.32
CA ASP A 148 -6.00 -20.59 4.98
C ASP A 148 -5.32 -19.78 6.08
N ASN A 149 -5.51 -20.15 7.37
CA ASN A 149 -4.82 -19.54 8.50
C ASN A 149 -3.31 -19.78 8.45
N PHE A 150 -2.88 -20.97 8.04
CA PHE A 150 -1.46 -21.27 7.88
C PHE A 150 -0.83 -20.41 6.78
N VAL A 151 -1.50 -20.24 5.65
CA VAL A 151 -1.01 -19.41 4.53
C VAL A 151 -0.94 -17.95 4.97
N THR A 152 -1.98 -17.41 5.61
CA THR A 152 -1.98 -16.03 6.08
C THR A 152 -0.92 -15.78 7.14
N SER A 153 -0.77 -16.67 8.12
CA SER A 153 0.22 -16.55 9.20
C SER A 153 1.67 -16.63 8.72
N THR A 154 1.93 -17.30 7.59
CA THR A 154 3.29 -17.44 7.04
C THR A 154 3.64 -16.39 5.98
N LEU A 155 2.64 -15.74 5.40
CA LEU A 155 2.81 -14.83 4.27
C LEU A 155 2.76 -13.35 4.70
N PHE A 156 1.84 -13.01 5.61
CA PHE A 156 1.64 -11.64 6.04
C PHE A 156 2.68 -11.17 7.04
N ALA A 157 3.02 -9.89 6.98
CA ALA A 157 3.97 -9.22 7.84
C ALA A 157 3.52 -7.81 8.20
N ASP A 158 4.14 -7.24 9.23
CA ASP A 158 3.92 -5.85 9.62
C ASP A 158 4.75 -4.92 8.75
N GLY A 159 4.22 -3.73 8.47
CA GLY A 159 4.95 -2.71 7.73
C GLY A 159 4.32 -1.34 7.84
N PHE A 160 5.15 -0.32 7.72
CA PHE A 160 4.70 1.05 7.58
C PHE A 160 5.56 1.80 6.57
N ILE A 161 4.97 2.78 5.91
CA ILE A 161 5.68 3.62 4.96
C ILE A 161 4.97 4.97 4.83
N LYS A 162 5.76 6.04 4.67
CA LYS A 162 5.27 7.37 4.32
C LYS A 162 5.86 7.80 3.00
N TYR A 163 5.02 8.35 2.13
CA TYR A 163 5.41 9.05 0.92
C TYR A 163 4.47 10.24 0.70
N ALA A 164 4.77 11.08 -0.28
CA ALA A 164 3.97 12.27 -0.53
C ALA A 164 3.60 12.41 -2.00
N ALA A 165 2.41 12.95 -2.24
CA ALA A 165 1.95 13.37 -3.55
C ALA A 165 2.03 14.90 -3.67
N TYR A 166 2.53 15.38 -4.81
CA TYR A 166 2.69 16.79 -5.14
C TYR A 166 2.07 17.12 -6.48
N PRO A 167 1.57 18.35 -6.68
CA PRO A 167 1.41 18.90 -8.02
C PRO A 167 2.79 18.96 -8.69
N GLU A 168 2.84 18.77 -10.00
CA GLU A 168 4.12 18.79 -10.75
C GLU A 168 4.90 20.10 -10.55
N THR A 169 4.18 21.22 -10.44
CA THR A 169 4.78 22.55 -10.19
C THR A 169 5.47 22.66 -8.84
N GLU A 170 5.03 21.94 -7.83
CA GLU A 170 5.66 21.90 -6.51
C GLU A 170 6.75 20.83 -6.45
N PHE A 171 6.52 19.69 -7.11
CA PHE A 171 7.50 18.60 -7.15
C PHE A 171 8.85 19.05 -7.73
N GLY A 172 8.86 19.79 -8.84
CA GLY A 172 10.09 20.32 -9.44
C GLY A 172 10.95 21.18 -8.51
N LYS A 173 10.39 21.65 -7.38
CA LYS A 173 11.14 22.42 -6.35
C LYS A 173 11.77 21.52 -5.29
N THR A 174 11.43 20.24 -5.24
CA THR A 174 11.91 19.33 -4.19
C THR A 174 13.32 18.83 -4.43
N GLY A 175 13.78 18.81 -5.69
CA GLY A 175 15.06 18.22 -6.08
C GLY A 175 15.14 16.71 -5.88
N GLN A 176 14.00 16.03 -5.75
CA GLN A 176 13.90 14.59 -5.48
C GLN A 176 13.52 13.82 -6.74
N ASN A 177 13.82 12.53 -6.76
CA ASN A 177 13.24 11.61 -7.73
C ASN A 177 11.80 11.28 -7.36
N GLY A 178 10.98 10.93 -8.36
CA GLY A 178 9.58 10.62 -8.15
C GLY A 178 9.00 9.68 -9.19
N LEU A 179 7.74 9.29 -8.96
CA LEU A 179 6.93 8.54 -9.92
C LEU A 179 5.80 9.45 -10.40
N ARG A 180 5.87 9.89 -11.66
CA ARG A 180 4.80 10.64 -12.30
C ARG A 180 3.69 9.68 -12.69
N ILE A 181 2.45 9.96 -12.26
CA ILE A 181 1.28 9.14 -12.57
C ILE A 181 0.81 9.47 -13.98
N LEU A 182 0.82 8.49 -14.88
CA LEU A 182 0.35 8.64 -16.26
C LEU A 182 -1.09 8.15 -16.44
N ALA A 183 -1.44 7.02 -15.81
CA ALA A 183 -2.77 6.44 -15.82
C ALA A 183 -3.05 5.68 -14.53
N LEU A 184 -4.34 5.52 -14.20
CA LEU A 184 -4.82 4.72 -13.06
C LEU A 184 -6.17 4.12 -13.41
N ASP A 185 -6.33 2.82 -13.22
CA ASP A 185 -7.59 2.09 -13.47
C ASP A 185 -7.89 1.10 -12.36
N GLU A 186 -9.17 0.81 -12.14
CA GLU A 186 -9.67 -0.12 -11.11
C GLU A 186 -10.85 -0.91 -11.65
N ARG A 187 -10.86 -2.22 -11.40
CA ARG A 187 -11.96 -3.12 -11.81
C ARG A 187 -12.27 -4.12 -10.71
N ILE A 188 -13.56 -4.31 -10.47
CA ILE A 188 -14.06 -5.44 -9.67
C ILE A 188 -14.32 -6.58 -10.65
N LEU A 189 -13.76 -7.76 -10.35
CA LEU A 189 -13.96 -8.95 -11.17
C LEU A 189 -15.36 -9.54 -10.91
N PRO A 190 -16.09 -9.93 -11.94
CA PRO A 190 -17.40 -10.53 -11.77
C PRO A 190 -17.33 -11.86 -11.00
N ASP A 191 -18.38 -12.16 -10.25
CA ASP A 191 -18.58 -13.43 -9.51
C ASP A 191 -17.44 -13.80 -8.57
N SER A 192 -16.75 -12.78 -8.00
CA SER A 192 -15.54 -12.96 -7.20
C SER A 192 -15.63 -12.54 -5.74
N LEU A 193 -16.78 -12.01 -5.30
CA LEU A 193 -16.95 -11.46 -3.94
C LEU A 193 -16.56 -12.43 -2.81
N PRO A 194 -16.84 -13.74 -2.87
CA PRO A 194 -16.47 -14.66 -1.79
C PRO A 194 -15.00 -15.11 -1.82
N GLU A 195 -14.25 -14.80 -2.88
CA GLU A 195 -12.91 -15.35 -3.09
C GLU A 195 -11.84 -14.69 -2.18
N MET A 196 -12.09 -13.47 -1.75
CA MET A 196 -11.24 -12.77 -0.78
C MET A 196 -12.10 -11.86 0.09
N THR A 197 -12.13 -12.11 1.38
CA THR A 197 -12.91 -11.32 2.34
C THR A 197 -12.06 -10.92 3.55
N LEU A 198 -12.39 -9.78 4.15
CA LEU A 198 -11.84 -9.31 5.42
C LEU A 198 -13.00 -8.77 6.25
N ARG A 199 -13.27 -9.35 7.40
CA ARG A 199 -14.42 -9.02 8.24
C ARG A 199 -14.02 -8.89 9.71
N PRO A 200 -14.59 -7.95 10.47
CA PRO A 200 -14.40 -7.92 11.93
C PRO A 200 -14.95 -9.20 12.56
N GLY A 201 -14.11 -9.91 13.30
CA GLY A 201 -14.47 -11.00 14.18
C GLY A 201 -14.40 -10.59 15.66
N PRO A 202 -14.68 -11.50 16.59
CA PRO A 202 -14.62 -11.20 18.02
C PRO A 202 -13.18 -11.02 18.54
N LEU A 203 -12.22 -11.66 17.93
CA LEU A 203 -10.82 -11.66 18.36
C LEU A 203 -9.91 -10.87 17.39
N GLN A 204 -10.19 -10.96 16.09
CA GLN A 204 -9.38 -10.34 15.04
C GLN A 204 -10.24 -9.97 13.84
N PHE A 205 -9.61 -9.39 12.81
CA PHE A 205 -10.22 -9.35 11.49
C PHE A 205 -10.01 -10.71 10.82
N ASP A 206 -11.13 -11.39 10.57
CA ASP A 206 -11.13 -12.71 9.92
C ASP A 206 -10.93 -12.54 8.42
N MET A 207 -9.93 -13.21 7.88
CA MET A 207 -9.61 -13.18 6.45
C MET A 207 -9.88 -14.53 5.81
N SER A 208 -10.54 -14.53 4.66
CA SER A 208 -10.62 -15.69 3.78
C SER A 208 -9.92 -15.42 2.45
N LEU A 209 -9.19 -16.41 1.95
CA LEU A 209 -8.43 -16.32 0.71
C LEU A 209 -8.54 -17.62 -0.08
N SER A 210 -9.29 -17.59 -1.16
CA SER A 210 -9.49 -18.75 -2.03
C SER A 210 -8.24 -19.06 -2.88
N LYS A 211 -7.96 -20.34 -3.06
CA LYS A 211 -6.94 -20.84 -3.99
C LYS A 211 -7.21 -20.46 -5.46
N ARG A 212 -8.41 -19.98 -5.80
CA ARG A 212 -8.80 -19.52 -7.14
C ARG A 212 -8.28 -18.12 -7.46
N VAL A 213 -7.97 -17.30 -6.45
CA VAL A 213 -7.57 -15.89 -6.60
C VAL A 213 -6.45 -15.70 -7.64
N PRO A 214 -5.31 -16.43 -7.61
CA PRO A 214 -4.25 -16.24 -8.60
C PRO A 214 -4.71 -16.51 -10.05
N PHE A 215 -5.62 -17.46 -10.25
CA PHE A 215 -6.14 -17.79 -11.57
C PHE A 215 -7.13 -16.75 -12.08
N MET A 216 -8.01 -16.24 -11.22
CA MET A 216 -8.95 -15.17 -11.58
C MET A 216 -8.22 -13.88 -11.97
N ILE A 217 -7.18 -13.52 -11.22
CA ILE A 217 -6.31 -12.39 -11.56
C ILE A 217 -5.66 -12.63 -12.94
N ARG A 218 -5.04 -13.79 -13.13
CA ARG A 218 -4.42 -14.17 -14.40
C ARG A 218 -5.36 -13.99 -15.60
N ASP A 219 -6.60 -14.42 -15.46
CA ASP A 219 -7.55 -14.45 -16.57
C ASP A 219 -8.03 -13.03 -16.94
N SER A 220 -7.95 -12.07 -16.03
CA SER A 220 -8.36 -10.67 -16.24
C SER A 220 -7.20 -9.71 -16.59
N ILE A 221 -5.93 -10.13 -16.36
CA ILE A 221 -4.82 -9.18 -16.28
C ILE A 221 -4.42 -8.57 -17.62
N THR A 222 -4.52 -9.31 -18.72
CA THR A 222 -4.10 -8.81 -20.05
C THR A 222 -4.94 -7.62 -20.49
N ASP A 223 -6.27 -7.73 -20.43
CA ASP A 223 -7.17 -6.66 -20.82
C ASP A 223 -7.04 -5.45 -19.87
N PHE A 224 -6.75 -5.72 -18.59
CA PHE A 224 -6.54 -4.68 -17.60
C PHE A 224 -5.28 -3.84 -17.88
N VAL A 225 -4.14 -4.49 -18.12
CA VAL A 225 -2.88 -3.76 -18.38
C VAL A 225 -2.90 -3.06 -19.73
N SER A 226 -3.53 -3.65 -20.76
CA SER A 226 -3.71 -3.01 -22.05
C SER A 226 -4.50 -1.71 -21.91
N ALA A 227 -5.62 -1.73 -21.18
CA ALA A 227 -6.43 -0.53 -20.97
C ALA A 227 -5.67 0.58 -20.21
N ILE A 228 -4.86 0.25 -19.21
CA ILE A 228 -4.03 1.25 -18.51
C ILE A 228 -3.00 1.87 -19.46
N CYS A 229 -2.35 1.06 -20.30
CA CYS A 229 -1.39 1.56 -21.27
C CYS A 229 -2.05 2.45 -22.32
N GLU A 230 -3.21 2.04 -22.84
CA GLU A 230 -4.01 2.83 -23.80
C GLU A 230 -4.41 4.20 -23.24
N GLN A 231 -4.81 4.30 -21.97
CA GLN A 231 -5.10 5.58 -21.28
C GLN A 231 -3.89 6.53 -21.30
N ALA A 232 -2.67 6.00 -21.30
CA ALA A 232 -1.43 6.76 -21.38
C ALA A 232 -0.92 6.94 -22.82
N GLY A 233 -1.67 6.46 -23.82
CA GLY A 233 -1.28 6.52 -25.24
C GLY A 233 -0.17 5.53 -25.61
N LEU A 234 0.00 4.44 -24.85
CA LEU A 234 1.01 3.41 -25.08
C LEU A 234 0.38 2.10 -25.56
N ASP A 235 1.12 1.36 -26.37
CA ASP A 235 0.80 -0.02 -26.77
C ASP A 235 1.55 -0.99 -25.84
N PHE A 236 0.80 -1.75 -25.04
CA PHE A 236 1.39 -2.66 -24.06
C PHE A 236 2.34 -3.68 -24.69
N GLU A 237 1.97 -4.32 -25.80
CA GLU A 237 2.77 -5.37 -26.42
C GLU A 237 4.10 -4.84 -26.97
N ARG A 238 4.13 -3.59 -27.41
CA ARG A 238 5.35 -2.94 -27.89
C ARG A 238 6.27 -2.48 -26.76
N GLU A 239 5.68 -2.00 -25.66
CA GLU A 239 6.41 -1.34 -24.59
C GLU A 239 6.81 -2.29 -23.46
N LYS A 240 6.10 -3.42 -23.28
CA LYS A 240 6.26 -4.31 -22.12
C LYS A 240 7.70 -4.78 -21.88
N GLY A 241 8.49 -4.97 -22.95
CA GLY A 241 9.88 -5.42 -22.83
C GLY A 241 10.82 -4.43 -22.13
N ALA A 242 10.46 -3.14 -22.12
CA ALA A 242 11.23 -2.07 -21.46
C ALA A 242 10.61 -1.60 -20.13
N MET A 243 9.44 -2.12 -19.78
CA MET A 243 8.74 -1.73 -18.54
C MET A 243 9.30 -2.44 -17.31
N VAL A 244 9.21 -1.77 -16.17
CA VAL A 244 9.36 -2.36 -14.85
C VAL A 244 7.98 -2.70 -14.31
N PHE A 245 7.83 -3.89 -13.70
CA PHE A 245 6.56 -4.31 -13.13
C PHE A 245 6.63 -4.31 -11.60
N ALA A 246 5.99 -3.32 -10.96
CA ALA A 246 5.85 -3.21 -9.52
C ALA A 246 4.53 -3.85 -9.06
N ILE A 247 4.48 -5.18 -9.06
CA ILE A 247 3.28 -5.95 -8.77
C ILE A 247 3.25 -6.29 -7.29
N HIS A 248 2.15 -5.96 -6.59
CA HIS A 248 1.92 -6.42 -5.22
C HIS A 248 1.99 -7.95 -5.13
N PRO A 249 2.96 -8.49 -4.39
CA PRO A 249 3.14 -9.93 -4.29
C PRO A 249 2.25 -10.51 -3.18
N GLY A 250 0.96 -10.62 -3.44
CA GLY A 250 0.02 -11.27 -2.49
C GLY A 250 0.39 -12.72 -2.15
N GLY A 251 1.38 -13.26 -2.84
CA GLY A 251 2.03 -14.55 -2.67
C GLY A 251 2.81 -14.91 -3.93
N PRO A 252 3.75 -15.88 -3.89
CA PRO A 252 4.56 -16.27 -5.05
C PRO A 252 3.72 -16.71 -6.26
N ALA A 253 2.59 -17.38 -6.01
CA ALA A 253 1.69 -17.86 -7.06
C ALA A 253 1.12 -16.73 -7.91
N ILE A 254 0.76 -15.59 -7.31
CA ILE A 254 0.22 -14.42 -8.04
C ILE A 254 1.27 -13.90 -9.03
N LEU A 255 2.50 -13.66 -8.58
CA LEU A 255 3.57 -13.19 -9.46
C LEU A 255 3.84 -14.18 -10.60
N ASN A 256 3.87 -15.49 -10.32
CA ASN A 256 4.09 -16.52 -11.33
C ASN A 256 3.00 -16.54 -12.40
N GLN A 257 1.73 -16.46 -11.98
CA GLN A 257 0.59 -16.46 -12.90
C GLN A 257 0.57 -15.21 -13.79
N ILE A 258 0.79 -14.04 -13.21
CA ILE A 258 0.82 -12.77 -13.96
C ILE A 258 1.99 -12.76 -14.94
N ARG A 259 3.20 -13.11 -14.49
CA ARG A 259 4.38 -13.16 -15.32
C ARG A 259 4.19 -14.07 -16.54
N ALA A 260 3.71 -15.29 -16.32
CA ALA A 260 3.45 -16.24 -17.38
C ALA A 260 2.37 -15.74 -18.35
N LYS A 261 1.29 -15.12 -17.86
CA LYS A 261 0.19 -14.63 -18.68
C LYS A 261 0.58 -13.44 -19.55
N LEU A 262 1.36 -12.50 -19.01
CA LEU A 262 1.80 -11.31 -19.74
C LEU A 262 3.04 -11.57 -20.62
N GLY A 263 3.69 -12.71 -20.47
CA GLY A 263 4.92 -13.06 -21.20
C GLY A 263 6.07 -12.10 -20.88
N ILE A 264 6.21 -11.74 -19.58
CA ILE A 264 7.28 -10.86 -19.11
C ILE A 264 8.38 -11.67 -18.39
N GLU A 265 9.58 -11.11 -18.39
CA GLU A 265 10.77 -11.77 -17.85
C GLU A 265 10.81 -11.73 -16.31
N GLU A 266 11.55 -12.66 -15.69
CA GLU A 266 11.73 -12.72 -14.25
C GLU A 266 12.37 -11.44 -13.68
N SER A 267 13.35 -10.88 -14.39
CA SER A 267 14.02 -9.62 -14.01
C SER A 267 13.07 -8.43 -13.91
N GLN A 268 11.97 -8.41 -14.68
CA GLN A 268 11.01 -7.32 -14.64
C GLN A 268 10.12 -7.30 -13.38
N VAL A 269 10.03 -8.42 -12.66
CA VAL A 269 9.28 -8.57 -11.39
C VAL A 269 10.20 -8.76 -10.17
N GLU A 270 11.51 -8.65 -10.36
CA GLU A 270 12.51 -8.91 -9.32
C GLU A 270 12.29 -8.08 -8.05
N LEU A 271 11.99 -6.80 -8.20
CA LEU A 271 11.74 -5.91 -7.05
C LEU A 271 10.51 -6.34 -6.23
N SER A 272 9.47 -6.84 -6.89
CA SER A 272 8.30 -7.41 -6.21
C SER A 272 8.65 -8.68 -5.43
N ARG A 273 9.48 -9.55 -6.02
CA ARG A 273 9.96 -10.76 -5.32
C ARG A 273 10.87 -10.41 -4.16
N LYS A 274 11.75 -9.43 -4.35
CA LYS A 274 12.65 -8.95 -3.30
C LYS A 274 11.87 -8.46 -2.08
N VAL A 275 10.86 -7.62 -2.28
CA VAL A 275 10.02 -7.16 -1.17
C VAL A 275 9.31 -8.32 -0.48
N LEU A 276 8.74 -9.27 -1.23
CA LEU A 276 8.11 -10.45 -0.64
C LEU A 276 9.10 -11.31 0.18
N HIS A 277 10.31 -11.48 -0.32
CA HIS A 277 11.33 -12.30 0.32
C HIS A 277 11.87 -11.64 1.61
N GLU A 278 12.12 -10.34 1.56
CA GLU A 278 12.78 -9.61 2.66
C GLU A 278 11.79 -9.12 3.73
N HIS A 279 10.54 -8.83 3.34
CA HIS A 279 9.56 -8.17 4.21
C HIS A 279 8.22 -8.91 4.33
N GLY A 280 7.95 -9.91 3.50
CA GLY A 280 6.64 -10.55 3.44
C GLY A 280 5.56 -9.67 2.78
N ASN A 281 4.30 -10.06 2.95
CA ASN A 281 3.15 -9.29 2.48
C ASN A 281 2.69 -8.32 3.58
N MET A 282 3.06 -7.06 3.46
CA MET A 282 2.69 -5.97 4.36
C MET A 282 1.38 -5.27 3.93
N ALA A 283 0.44 -6.00 3.38
CA ALA A 283 -0.84 -5.49 2.87
C ALA A 283 -0.67 -4.21 2.02
N SER A 284 -1.35 -3.11 2.37
CA SER A 284 -1.33 -1.86 1.58
C SER A 284 0.05 -1.19 1.51
N ALA A 285 0.94 -1.46 2.46
CA ALA A 285 2.29 -0.91 2.47
C ALA A 285 3.24 -1.57 1.45
N THR A 286 2.92 -2.78 0.97
CA THR A 286 3.83 -3.55 0.12
C THR A 286 4.14 -2.89 -1.22
N ALA A 287 3.13 -2.41 -1.95
CA ALA A 287 3.34 -1.77 -3.25
C ALA A 287 4.20 -0.48 -3.13
N PRO A 288 3.97 0.40 -2.16
CA PRO A 288 4.86 1.55 -1.91
C PRO A 288 6.33 1.17 -1.60
N HIS A 289 6.59 0.05 -0.93
CA HIS A 289 7.96 -0.43 -0.73
C HIS A 289 8.63 -0.83 -2.06
N ILE A 290 7.86 -1.42 -2.99
CA ILE A 290 8.38 -1.72 -4.32
C ILE A 290 8.67 -0.42 -5.08
N TRP A 291 7.80 0.59 -5.00
CA TRP A 291 8.03 1.91 -5.61
C TRP A 291 9.29 2.58 -5.07
N GLN A 292 9.54 2.46 -3.77
CA GLN A 292 10.77 2.95 -3.15
C GLN A 292 12.01 2.29 -3.78
N LEU A 293 12.00 0.97 -3.95
CA LEU A 293 13.11 0.26 -4.61
C LEU A 293 13.29 0.70 -6.07
N VAL A 294 12.21 0.91 -6.81
CA VAL A 294 12.26 1.45 -8.19
C VAL A 294 12.97 2.82 -8.19
N LEU A 295 12.62 3.70 -7.26
CA LEU A 295 13.22 5.03 -7.18
C LEU A 295 14.68 5.01 -6.77
N GLN A 296 15.05 4.10 -5.89
CA GLN A 296 16.43 3.95 -5.38
C GLN A 296 17.35 3.19 -6.34
N SER A 297 16.79 2.41 -7.27
CA SER A 297 17.60 1.61 -8.19
C SER A 297 18.32 2.51 -9.22
N PRO A 298 19.65 2.46 -9.30
CA PRO A 298 20.41 3.15 -10.34
C PRO A 298 20.23 2.51 -11.73
N ASP A 299 19.84 1.23 -11.78
CA ASP A 299 19.68 0.48 -13.02
C ASP A 299 18.35 0.82 -13.73
N ILE A 300 17.44 1.48 -13.05
CA ILE A 300 16.16 1.94 -13.61
C ILE A 300 16.33 3.43 -13.97
N PRO A 301 16.42 3.78 -15.25
CA PRO A 301 16.68 5.17 -15.66
C PRO A 301 15.47 6.08 -15.45
N VAL A 302 15.72 7.39 -15.36
CA VAL A 302 14.68 8.42 -15.50
C VAL A 302 14.02 8.25 -16.87
N GLY A 303 12.69 8.39 -16.94
CA GLY A 303 11.87 8.11 -18.11
C GLY A 303 11.35 6.66 -18.18
N ALA A 304 11.88 5.74 -17.34
CA ALA A 304 11.40 4.37 -17.32
C ALA A 304 9.90 4.30 -16.95
N LYS A 305 9.15 3.46 -17.68
CA LYS A 305 7.75 3.18 -17.39
C LYS A 305 7.64 2.07 -16.35
N VAL A 306 6.84 2.31 -15.32
CA VAL A 306 6.62 1.39 -14.21
C VAL A 306 5.14 1.06 -14.15
N LEU A 307 4.78 -0.16 -14.52
CA LEU A 307 3.41 -0.66 -14.39
C LEU A 307 3.24 -1.28 -13.02
N SER A 308 2.46 -0.65 -12.17
CA SER A 308 2.21 -1.13 -10.81
C SER A 308 0.78 -1.63 -10.65
N MET A 309 0.61 -2.75 -9.95
CA MET A 309 -0.69 -3.38 -9.75
C MET A 309 -0.80 -3.97 -8.35
N ALA A 310 -2.03 -3.98 -7.82
CA ALA A 310 -2.38 -4.68 -6.59
C ALA A 310 -3.77 -5.29 -6.68
N PHE A 311 -4.07 -6.17 -5.73
CA PHE A 311 -5.28 -6.99 -5.70
C PHE A 311 -5.80 -7.04 -4.27
N GLY A 312 -7.11 -7.17 -4.11
CA GLY A 312 -7.70 -7.26 -2.79
C GLY A 312 -9.17 -7.64 -2.81
N PRO A 313 -9.85 -7.54 -1.64
CA PRO A 313 -11.25 -7.91 -1.51
C PRO A 313 -12.13 -7.28 -2.59
N GLY A 314 -13.11 -8.13 -3.13
CA GLY A 314 -14.00 -7.62 -4.14
C GLY A 314 -14.26 -8.55 -5.32
N LEU A 315 -13.41 -9.43 -5.85
CA LEU A 315 -11.97 -9.31 -5.98
C LEU A 315 -11.64 -8.08 -6.85
N THR A 316 -10.88 -7.16 -6.31
CA THR A 316 -10.52 -5.93 -7.02
C THR A 316 -9.13 -6.08 -7.64
N VAL A 317 -9.00 -5.65 -8.90
CA VAL A 317 -7.72 -5.43 -9.58
C VAL A 317 -7.57 -3.93 -9.80
N ILE A 318 -6.49 -3.36 -9.33
CA ILE A 318 -6.19 -1.92 -9.50
C ILE A 318 -4.73 -1.75 -9.91
N GLY A 319 -4.45 -0.71 -10.68
CA GLY A 319 -3.10 -0.43 -11.11
C GLY A 319 -2.91 1.01 -11.58
N ALA A 320 -1.66 1.37 -11.69
CA ALA A 320 -1.23 2.64 -12.24
C ALA A 320 -0.01 2.45 -13.14
N LEU A 321 0.04 3.24 -14.18
CA LEU A 321 1.24 3.40 -15.00
C LEU A 321 1.96 4.66 -14.51
N PHE A 322 3.21 4.50 -14.12
CA PHE A 322 4.08 5.57 -13.70
C PHE A 322 5.22 5.80 -14.69
N GLU A 323 5.80 6.97 -14.61
CA GLU A 323 7.10 7.30 -15.20
C GLU A 323 8.06 7.74 -14.10
N LYS A 324 9.25 7.16 -14.04
CA LYS A 324 10.31 7.61 -13.13
C LYS A 324 10.83 8.99 -13.59
N VAL A 325 10.83 9.97 -12.70
CA VAL A 325 11.23 11.36 -12.98
C VAL A 325 12.22 11.87 -11.94
#